data_2db7c219e55cb384307a8bc79225d91a
#
_entry.id   2db7c219e55cb384307a8bc79225d91a
#
_cell.length_a   1.000
_cell.length_b   1.000
_cell.length_c   1.000
_cell.angle_alpha   90.00
_cell.angle_beta   90.00
_cell.angle_gamma   90.00
#
_symmetry.space_group_name_H-M   'P 1'
#
loop_
_entity.id
_entity.type
_entity.pdbx_description
1 polymer ?
#
loop_
_entity_poly.entity_id
_entity_poly.type
_entity_poly.pdbx_seq_one_letter_code
_entity_poly.pdbx_strand_id
1 'polypeptide(L)'
;MIAVLLMAYGTPRSREEILPYYTDIRRGRPPTPELLEELTARYEAIGGLSPLAALTEAQRDTLQAELDSLAPGRYVVSLGLKHAHPMIEEAVDVIAQQSPESIVGLVLAPHFSSYSIGQYIDRTRAAAQPHGIAVTGIDSWAVEDAFVEFLADDIRTRLAAMPAKTRVLFTAHSLPQRIIDAGDPYPDQLRATATAVASRLGLREGDDWSIAWQSAGRTPEPWIGPDILEVIDELAATPDTTSGVLVCACGFVADHLEVLFDLDIEARHRAESKDLAFDRTTCVNSDRNVMHALAKRVIEAVR
;
A
#
# COMPACT_ATOMS: atom_id res chain seq x y z
N MET A 1 18.48 13.45 18.84
CA MET A 1 17.68 12.31 18.36
C MET A 1 16.73 12.79 17.27
N ILE A 2 16.62 12.07 16.17
CA ILE A 2 15.68 12.33 15.09
C ILE A 2 14.51 11.37 15.25
N ALA A 3 13.29 11.87 15.22
CA ALA A 3 12.10 11.03 15.23
C ALA A 3 11.75 10.61 13.80
N VAL A 4 11.36 9.35 13.62
CA VAL A 4 10.80 8.84 12.36
C VAL A 4 9.33 8.53 12.61
N LEU A 5 8.43 9.27 11.96
CA LEU A 5 7.01 8.97 11.98
C LEU A 5 6.71 8.04 10.81
N LEU A 6 6.57 6.75 11.11
CA LEU A 6 6.17 5.74 10.15
C LEU A 6 4.64 5.74 10.06
N MET A 7 4.11 6.00 8.87
CA MET A 7 2.67 6.24 8.69
C MET A 7 2.02 5.18 7.82
N ALA A 8 0.80 4.79 8.22
CA ALA A 8 -0.03 3.84 7.50
C ALA A 8 -1.52 4.22 7.61
N TYR A 9 -2.35 3.55 6.82
CA TYR A 9 -3.79 3.80 6.80
C TYR A 9 -4.47 3.47 8.13
N GLY A 10 -4.05 2.37 8.75
CA GLY A 10 -4.67 1.82 9.96
C GLY A 10 -5.77 0.82 9.65
N THR A 11 -6.21 0.11 10.67
CA THR A 11 -7.28 -0.88 10.60
C THR A 11 -7.89 -1.08 11.98
N PRO A 12 -9.16 -1.52 12.08
CA PRO A 12 -9.75 -1.90 13.37
C PRO A 12 -8.97 -3.04 14.02
N ARG A 13 -8.79 -2.97 15.33
CA ARG A 13 -8.14 -4.02 16.15
C ARG A 13 -9.14 -4.94 16.84
N SER A 14 -10.43 -4.53 16.86
CA SER A 14 -11.55 -5.32 17.36
C SER A 14 -12.80 -5.09 16.50
N ARG A 15 -13.80 -5.93 16.66
CA ARG A 15 -15.07 -5.78 15.94
C ARG A 15 -15.78 -4.48 16.30
N GLU A 16 -15.67 -4.04 17.54
CA GLU A 16 -16.26 -2.80 18.06
C GLU A 16 -15.64 -1.56 17.42
N GLU A 17 -14.36 -1.66 16.97
CA GLU A 17 -13.67 -0.57 16.30
C GLU A 17 -14.04 -0.40 14.83
N ILE A 18 -14.76 -1.35 14.21
CA ILE A 18 -15.15 -1.24 12.78
C ILE A 18 -16.02 -0.01 12.54
N LEU A 19 -17.01 0.24 13.40
CA LEU A 19 -17.90 1.39 13.23
C LEU A 19 -17.18 2.75 13.39
N PRO A 20 -16.42 3.02 14.46
CA PRO A 20 -15.65 4.26 14.57
C PRO A 20 -14.62 4.43 13.44
N TYR A 21 -13.89 3.37 13.07
CA TYR A 21 -12.96 3.38 11.95
C TYR A 21 -13.64 3.76 10.62
N TYR A 22 -14.78 3.13 10.31
CA TYR A 22 -15.49 3.43 9.07
C TYR A 22 -16.12 4.83 9.09
N THR A 23 -16.53 5.30 10.27
CA THR A 23 -17.01 6.68 10.47
C THR A 23 -15.90 7.70 10.20
N ASP A 24 -14.69 7.43 10.67
CA ASP A 24 -13.53 8.31 10.45
C ASP A 24 -13.15 8.39 8.95
N ILE A 25 -13.07 7.26 8.25
CA ILE A 25 -12.86 7.20 6.79
C ILE A 25 -13.91 8.06 6.04
N ARG A 26 -15.15 8.08 6.53
CA ARG A 26 -16.27 8.85 5.99
C ARG A 26 -16.32 10.31 6.51
N ARG A 27 -15.20 10.79 7.07
CA ARG A 27 -15.08 12.17 7.59
C ARG A 27 -16.10 12.50 8.66
N GLY A 28 -16.27 11.61 9.63
CA GLY A 28 -17.19 11.74 10.74
C GLY A 28 -18.66 11.42 10.42
N ARG A 29 -18.97 10.92 9.23
CA ARG A 29 -20.33 10.52 8.83
C ARG A 29 -20.51 9.02 9.08
N PRO A 30 -21.33 8.57 10.03
CA PRO A 30 -21.55 7.14 10.26
C PRO A 30 -22.04 6.44 8.98
N PRO A 31 -21.60 5.20 8.74
CA PRO A 31 -22.16 4.37 7.67
C PRO A 31 -23.62 4.02 7.96
N THR A 32 -24.38 3.68 6.93
CA THR A 32 -25.69 3.04 7.14
C THR A 32 -25.49 1.63 7.70
N PRO A 33 -26.52 1.02 8.34
CA PRO A 33 -26.42 -0.35 8.83
C PRO A 33 -25.96 -1.34 7.75
N GLU A 34 -26.49 -1.22 6.54
CA GLU A 34 -26.15 -2.10 5.41
C GLU A 34 -24.68 -1.98 5.00
N LEU A 35 -24.14 -0.76 4.95
CA LEU A 35 -22.71 -0.53 4.66
C LEU A 35 -21.81 -1.05 5.77
N LEU A 36 -22.23 -0.96 7.02
CA LEU A 36 -21.49 -1.51 8.15
C LEU A 36 -21.50 -3.04 8.13
N GLU A 37 -22.67 -3.64 7.86
CA GLU A 37 -22.81 -5.09 7.74
C GLU A 37 -21.94 -5.63 6.60
N GLU A 38 -21.96 -4.98 5.44
CA GLU A 38 -21.14 -5.36 4.30
C GLU A 38 -19.64 -5.31 4.65
N LEU A 39 -19.16 -4.21 5.24
CA LEU A 39 -17.75 -4.11 5.65
C LEU A 39 -17.40 -5.19 6.67
N THR A 40 -18.29 -5.45 7.63
CA THR A 40 -18.09 -6.51 8.63
C THR A 40 -18.01 -7.88 7.97
N ALA A 41 -18.89 -8.17 7.01
CA ALA A 41 -18.88 -9.43 6.26
C ALA A 41 -17.58 -9.62 5.47
N ARG A 42 -17.01 -8.56 4.90
CA ARG A 42 -15.70 -8.62 4.23
C ARG A 42 -14.58 -8.98 5.21
N TYR A 43 -14.57 -8.41 6.44
CA TYR A 43 -13.64 -8.82 7.49
C TYR A 43 -13.84 -10.28 7.87
N GLU A 44 -15.08 -10.74 8.05
CA GLU A 44 -15.38 -12.14 8.38
C GLU A 44 -14.89 -13.10 7.26
N ALA A 45 -15.05 -12.72 6.00
CA ALA A 45 -14.62 -13.50 4.85
C ALA A 45 -13.10 -13.73 4.79
N ILE A 46 -12.31 -12.81 5.31
CA ILE A 46 -10.84 -12.96 5.40
C ILE A 46 -10.38 -13.64 6.70
N GLY A 47 -11.32 -14.20 7.49
CA GLY A 47 -11.03 -14.91 8.73
C GLY A 47 -11.12 -14.05 9.99
N GLY A 48 -11.70 -12.85 9.92
CA GLY A 48 -11.91 -11.92 11.04
C GLY A 48 -11.29 -10.55 10.79
N LEU A 49 -10.43 -10.09 11.69
CA LEU A 49 -9.78 -8.78 11.54
C LEU A 49 -8.60 -8.85 10.55
N SER A 50 -8.31 -7.70 9.95
CA SER A 50 -7.15 -7.56 9.07
C SER A 50 -5.83 -7.79 9.84
N PRO A 51 -4.84 -8.49 9.26
CA PRO A 51 -3.50 -8.61 9.86
C PRO A 51 -2.70 -7.29 9.84
N LEU A 52 -3.21 -6.25 9.19
CA LEU A 52 -2.50 -4.99 8.94
C LEU A 52 -1.92 -4.36 10.22
N ALA A 53 -2.65 -4.40 11.35
CA ALA A 53 -2.16 -3.79 12.59
C ALA A 53 -0.85 -4.46 13.06
N ALA A 54 -0.82 -5.79 13.13
CA ALA A 54 0.37 -6.55 13.51
C ALA A 54 1.50 -6.41 12.50
N LEU A 55 1.17 -6.41 11.20
CA LEU A 55 2.16 -6.21 10.14
C LEU A 55 2.77 -4.82 10.18
N THR A 56 1.98 -3.77 10.44
CA THR A 56 2.49 -2.39 10.57
C THR A 56 3.41 -2.25 11.79
N GLU A 57 3.09 -2.91 12.91
CA GLU A 57 3.97 -2.97 14.06
C GLU A 57 5.29 -3.69 13.75
N ALA A 58 5.23 -4.82 13.05
CA ALA A 58 6.43 -5.53 12.60
C ALA A 58 7.28 -4.70 11.62
N GLN A 59 6.66 -3.92 10.73
CA GLN A 59 7.35 -2.97 9.85
C GLN A 59 8.08 -1.89 10.65
N ARG A 60 7.44 -1.31 11.68
CA ARG A 60 8.06 -0.35 12.59
C ARG A 60 9.26 -0.96 13.30
N ASP A 61 9.12 -2.14 13.87
CA ASP A 61 10.16 -2.81 14.64
C ASP A 61 11.36 -3.17 13.76
N THR A 62 11.09 -3.64 12.54
CA THR A 62 12.14 -3.95 11.57
C THR A 62 12.87 -2.69 11.12
N LEU A 63 12.13 -1.60 10.80
CA LEU A 63 12.73 -0.31 10.44
C LEU A 63 13.60 0.24 11.59
N GLN A 64 13.12 0.17 12.84
CA GLN A 64 13.90 0.58 14.01
C GLN A 64 15.20 -0.22 14.12
N ALA A 65 15.12 -1.54 14.00
CA ALA A 65 16.29 -2.41 14.07
C ALA A 65 17.33 -2.09 12.98
N GLU A 66 16.88 -1.80 11.75
CA GLU A 66 17.77 -1.43 10.65
C GLU A 66 18.39 -0.03 10.86
N LEU A 67 17.63 0.92 11.39
CA LEU A 67 18.17 2.24 11.76
C LEU A 67 19.19 2.13 12.91
N ASP A 68 18.93 1.30 13.92
CA ASP A 68 19.88 1.07 15.01
C ASP A 68 21.15 0.37 14.53
N SER A 69 21.05 -0.51 13.54
CA SER A 69 22.22 -1.13 12.90
C SER A 69 23.07 -0.13 12.12
N LEU A 70 22.44 0.84 11.44
CA LEU A 70 23.13 1.83 10.59
C LEU A 70 23.62 3.05 11.37
N ALA A 71 22.89 3.48 12.40
CA ALA A 71 23.17 4.67 13.20
C ALA A 71 22.65 4.52 14.63
N PRO A 72 23.35 3.76 15.50
CA PRO A 72 22.89 3.36 16.82
C PRO A 72 22.42 4.54 17.68
N GLY A 73 21.20 4.48 18.20
CA GLY A 73 20.62 5.46 19.12
C GLY A 73 20.33 6.84 18.51
N ARG A 74 20.49 7.01 17.19
CA ARG A 74 20.25 8.30 16.51
C ARG A 74 18.78 8.52 16.16
N TYR A 75 18.03 7.47 15.90
CA TYR A 75 16.65 7.50 15.40
C TYR A 75 15.70 6.76 16.33
N VAL A 76 14.46 7.26 16.45
CA VAL A 76 13.36 6.57 17.15
C VAL A 76 12.13 6.54 16.23
N VAL A 77 11.64 5.34 15.95
CA VAL A 77 10.50 5.13 15.06
C VAL A 77 9.20 5.03 15.86
N SER A 78 8.25 5.90 15.52
CA SER A 78 6.88 5.90 16.07
C SER A 78 5.88 5.65 14.95
N LEU A 79 4.75 4.99 15.26
CA LEU A 79 3.64 4.83 14.33
C LEU A 79 2.69 6.02 14.43
N GLY A 80 2.19 6.49 13.27
CA GLY A 80 1.08 7.42 13.15
C GLY A 80 0.11 6.94 12.07
N LEU A 81 -1.14 6.66 12.45
CA LEU A 81 -2.12 6.06 11.55
C LEU A 81 -3.15 7.11 11.08
N LYS A 82 -3.64 6.95 9.85
CA LYS A 82 -4.56 7.93 9.27
C LYS A 82 -5.97 7.81 9.85
N HIS A 83 -6.44 6.57 10.08
CA HIS A 83 -7.82 6.25 10.44
C HIS A 83 -7.96 5.32 11.66
N ALA A 84 -6.87 5.09 12.38
CA ALA A 84 -6.85 4.28 13.60
C ALA A 84 -5.86 4.87 14.62
N HIS A 85 -5.97 4.48 15.89
CA HIS A 85 -5.02 4.91 16.92
C HIS A 85 -3.71 4.09 16.90
N PRO A 86 -2.56 4.77 17.18
CA PRO A 86 -2.42 6.21 17.42
C PRO A 86 -2.59 7.01 16.12
N MET A 87 -3.44 8.04 16.16
CA MET A 87 -3.57 8.97 15.05
C MET A 87 -2.26 9.72 14.79
N ILE A 88 -2.06 10.23 13.58
CA ILE A 88 -0.85 11.00 13.21
C ILE A 88 -0.59 12.12 14.21
N GLU A 89 -1.63 12.88 14.57
CA GLU A 89 -1.56 14.01 15.49
C GLU A 89 -1.14 13.56 16.90
N GLU A 90 -1.75 12.49 17.41
CA GLU A 90 -1.40 11.91 18.71
C GLU A 90 0.05 11.42 18.76
N ALA A 91 0.51 10.78 17.67
CA ALA A 91 1.89 10.33 17.56
C ALA A 91 2.87 11.50 17.56
N VAL A 92 2.54 12.59 16.86
CA VAL A 92 3.37 13.81 16.85
C VAL A 92 3.44 14.46 18.23
N ASP A 93 2.31 14.53 18.97
CA ASP A 93 2.29 15.06 20.33
C ASP A 93 3.18 14.25 21.30
N VAL A 94 3.17 12.92 21.18
CA VAL A 94 4.05 12.04 21.96
C VAL A 94 5.52 12.22 21.57
N ILE A 95 5.81 12.35 20.28
CA ILE A 95 7.16 12.61 19.76
C ILE A 95 7.67 13.96 20.29
N ALA A 96 6.85 14.99 20.30
CA ALA A 96 7.23 16.34 20.75
C ALA A 96 7.68 16.37 22.23
N GLN A 97 7.10 15.53 23.09
CA GLN A 97 7.51 15.42 24.49
C GLN A 97 8.97 14.94 24.66
N GLN A 98 9.53 14.28 23.64
CA GLN A 98 10.92 13.81 23.62
C GLN A 98 11.90 14.86 23.09
N SER A 99 11.43 16.05 22.71
CA SER A 99 12.23 17.14 22.17
C SER A 99 13.17 16.71 21.03
N PRO A 100 12.66 16.12 19.94
CA PRO A 100 13.48 15.68 18.84
C PRO A 100 14.07 16.87 18.07
N GLU A 101 15.18 16.66 17.37
CA GLU A 101 15.78 17.65 16.48
C GLU A 101 14.89 17.93 15.25
N SER A 102 14.26 16.90 14.74
CA SER A 102 13.32 16.95 13.59
C SER A 102 12.51 15.65 13.52
N ILE A 103 11.49 15.66 12.66
CA ILE A 103 10.70 14.48 12.29
C ILE A 103 10.96 14.14 10.82
N VAL A 104 11.25 12.87 10.53
CA VAL A 104 11.18 12.31 9.17
C VAL A 104 9.86 11.57 9.03
N GLY A 105 9.01 12.00 8.11
CA GLY A 105 7.76 11.33 7.77
C GLY A 105 7.97 10.31 6.65
N LEU A 106 7.71 9.02 6.92
CA LEU A 106 7.76 7.93 5.96
C LEU A 106 6.40 7.26 5.91
N VAL A 107 5.78 7.20 4.70
CA VAL A 107 4.52 6.50 4.52
C VAL A 107 4.77 5.10 3.98
N LEU A 108 4.07 4.11 4.55
CA LEU A 108 4.06 2.72 4.08
C LEU A 108 3.19 2.58 2.81
N ALA A 109 3.55 3.38 1.80
CA ALA A 109 3.01 3.38 0.45
C ALA A 109 4.10 3.89 -0.50
N PRO A 110 4.42 3.18 -1.61
CA PRO A 110 5.56 3.53 -2.44
C PRO A 110 5.28 4.67 -3.43
N HIS A 111 4.03 4.83 -3.87
CA HIS A 111 3.62 5.72 -4.95
C HIS A 111 2.99 7.00 -4.41
N PHE A 112 3.60 8.14 -4.72
CA PHE A 112 3.07 9.43 -4.30
C PHE A 112 1.72 9.74 -4.96
N SER A 113 0.82 10.24 -4.15
CA SER A 113 -0.36 10.99 -4.57
C SER A 113 -0.61 12.11 -3.57
N SER A 114 -1.02 13.27 -4.06
CA SER A 114 -1.50 14.38 -3.23
C SER A 114 -2.72 14.00 -2.39
N TYR A 115 -3.50 13.02 -2.87
CA TYR A 115 -4.69 12.50 -2.20
C TYR A 115 -4.38 11.42 -1.14
N SER A 116 -3.17 10.90 -1.15
CA SER A 116 -2.67 9.89 -0.21
C SER A 116 -1.46 10.42 0.57
N ILE A 117 -0.23 10.14 0.12
CA ILE A 117 1.01 10.48 0.83
C ILE A 117 1.09 11.97 1.17
N GLY A 118 0.67 12.87 0.25
CA GLY A 118 0.62 14.29 0.51
C GLY A 118 -0.19 14.63 1.77
N GLN A 119 -1.38 14.01 1.94
CA GLN A 119 -2.21 14.25 3.12
C GLN A 119 -1.55 13.78 4.43
N TYR A 120 -0.82 12.66 4.42
CA TYR A 120 -0.10 12.19 5.62
C TYR A 120 0.98 13.19 6.03
N ILE A 121 1.78 13.63 5.07
CA ILE A 121 2.88 14.58 5.33
C ILE A 121 2.33 15.94 5.77
N ASP A 122 1.26 16.44 5.16
CA ASP A 122 0.63 17.70 5.53
C ASP A 122 0.02 17.66 6.93
N ARG A 123 -0.65 16.54 7.32
CA ARG A 123 -1.14 16.33 8.69
C ARG A 123 0.02 16.33 9.68
N THR A 124 1.12 15.65 9.35
CA THR A 124 2.32 15.63 10.19
C THR A 124 2.90 17.03 10.37
N ARG A 125 3.04 17.81 9.29
CA ARG A 125 3.53 19.19 9.34
C ARG A 125 2.62 20.09 10.18
N ALA A 126 1.31 19.99 9.99
CA ALA A 126 0.34 20.76 10.75
C ALA A 126 0.38 20.42 12.25
N ALA A 127 0.51 19.16 12.63
CA ALA A 127 0.62 18.73 14.01
C ALA A 127 1.97 19.13 14.65
N ALA A 128 3.06 19.10 13.90
CA ALA A 128 4.39 19.47 14.39
C ALA A 128 4.62 20.99 14.53
N GLN A 129 3.87 21.80 13.78
CA GLN A 129 4.01 23.26 13.76
C GLN A 129 3.88 23.92 15.15
N PRO A 130 2.88 23.61 15.99
CA PRO A 130 2.77 24.20 17.33
C PRO A 130 3.94 23.88 18.24
N HIS A 131 4.66 22.78 17.99
CA HIS A 131 5.83 22.34 18.74
C HIS A 131 7.15 22.91 18.19
N GLY A 132 7.11 23.64 17.07
CA GLY A 132 8.30 24.21 16.42
C GLY A 132 9.24 23.14 15.82
N ILE A 133 8.74 21.94 15.53
CA ILE A 133 9.54 20.81 15.03
C ILE A 133 9.49 20.80 13.49
N ALA A 134 10.67 20.77 12.85
CA ALA A 134 10.79 20.65 11.40
C ALA A 134 10.41 19.23 10.92
N VAL A 135 9.70 19.14 9.79
CA VAL A 135 9.27 17.85 9.20
C VAL A 135 9.81 17.72 7.78
N THR A 136 10.57 16.65 7.54
CA THR A 136 11.01 16.22 6.21
C THR A 136 10.19 15.01 5.78
N GLY A 137 9.46 15.10 4.67
CA GLY A 137 8.69 13.97 4.12
C GLY A 137 9.49 13.18 3.09
N ILE A 138 9.35 11.85 3.11
CA ILE A 138 9.78 10.98 2.01
C ILE A 138 8.56 10.75 1.13
N ASP A 139 8.50 11.46 0.00
CA ASP A 139 7.31 11.51 -0.84
C ASP A 139 7.10 10.24 -1.66
N SER A 140 8.17 9.54 -2.07
CA SER A 140 8.07 8.33 -2.88
C SER A 140 9.28 7.43 -2.71
N TRP A 141 9.02 6.12 -2.83
CA TRP A 141 10.04 5.08 -2.94
C TRP A 141 9.64 4.00 -3.97
N ALA A 142 8.85 4.43 -4.95
CA ALA A 142 8.24 3.59 -6.00
C ALA A 142 9.23 2.74 -6.78
N VAL A 143 10.45 3.24 -7.01
CA VAL A 143 11.51 2.56 -7.74
C VAL A 143 12.73 2.26 -6.85
N GLU A 144 12.52 2.14 -5.53
CA GLU A 144 13.57 1.69 -4.62
C GLU A 144 14.07 0.31 -5.04
N ASP A 145 15.38 0.17 -5.18
CA ASP A 145 15.99 -1.00 -5.81
C ASP A 145 15.64 -2.31 -5.09
N ALA A 146 15.68 -2.30 -3.76
CA ALA A 146 15.31 -3.44 -2.94
C ALA A 146 13.81 -3.81 -3.06
N PHE A 147 12.93 -2.83 -3.24
CA PHE A 147 11.50 -3.06 -3.47
C PHE A 147 11.26 -3.68 -4.85
N VAL A 148 11.88 -3.15 -5.88
CA VAL A 148 11.78 -3.68 -7.24
C VAL A 148 12.33 -5.10 -7.33
N GLU A 149 13.46 -5.40 -6.66
CA GLU A 149 14.04 -6.75 -6.60
C GLU A 149 13.12 -7.72 -5.88
N PHE A 150 12.59 -7.33 -4.72
CA PHE A 150 11.63 -8.14 -3.96
C PHE A 150 10.45 -8.58 -4.84
N LEU A 151 9.83 -7.64 -5.57
CA LEU A 151 8.72 -7.94 -6.46
C LEU A 151 9.14 -8.83 -7.64
N ALA A 152 10.30 -8.55 -8.24
CA ALA A 152 10.80 -9.32 -9.38
C ALA A 152 11.09 -10.78 -9.00
N ASP A 153 11.67 -11.02 -7.83
CA ASP A 153 11.99 -12.37 -7.36
C ASP A 153 10.73 -13.20 -7.08
N ASP A 154 9.72 -12.60 -6.45
CA ASP A 154 8.46 -13.29 -6.19
C ASP A 154 7.69 -13.58 -7.50
N ILE A 155 7.62 -12.60 -8.43
CA ILE A 155 7.01 -12.82 -9.75
C ILE A 155 7.75 -13.95 -10.49
N ARG A 156 9.07 -13.95 -10.53
CA ARG A 156 9.87 -15.01 -11.17
C ARG A 156 9.54 -16.38 -10.61
N THR A 157 9.48 -16.48 -9.29
CA THR A 157 9.20 -17.73 -8.59
C THR A 157 7.80 -18.25 -8.92
N ARG A 158 6.80 -17.37 -8.93
CA ARG A 158 5.40 -17.75 -9.20
C ARG A 158 5.16 -18.07 -10.65
N LEU A 159 5.69 -17.28 -11.57
CA LEU A 159 5.57 -17.56 -13.01
C LEU A 159 6.15 -18.94 -13.38
N ALA A 160 7.19 -19.40 -12.70
CA ALA A 160 7.75 -20.74 -12.93
C ALA A 160 6.78 -21.88 -12.54
N ALA A 161 5.82 -21.63 -11.66
CA ALA A 161 4.80 -22.58 -11.21
C ALA A 161 3.45 -22.42 -11.94
N MET A 162 3.27 -21.34 -12.71
CA MET A 162 2.04 -21.02 -13.42
C MET A 162 2.09 -21.46 -14.90
N PRO A 163 0.94 -21.50 -15.59
CA PRO A 163 0.89 -21.79 -17.03
C PRO A 163 1.74 -20.83 -17.87
N ALA A 164 2.30 -21.30 -18.97
CA ALA A 164 3.24 -20.53 -19.80
C ALA A 164 2.67 -19.21 -20.38
N LYS A 165 1.35 -19.09 -20.51
CA LYS A 165 0.66 -17.89 -21.00
C LYS A 165 0.02 -17.12 -19.83
N THR A 166 0.73 -16.97 -18.72
CA THR A 166 0.26 -16.18 -17.58
C THR A 166 0.58 -14.71 -17.79
N ARG A 167 -0.43 -13.86 -17.63
CA ARG A 167 -0.32 -12.40 -17.68
C ARG A 167 -0.04 -11.85 -16.27
N VAL A 168 0.96 -10.99 -16.15
CA VAL A 168 1.23 -10.26 -14.89
C VAL A 168 0.39 -8.97 -14.88
N LEU A 169 -0.40 -8.77 -13.83
CA LEU A 169 -1.15 -7.54 -13.58
C LEU A 169 -0.52 -6.78 -12.41
N PHE A 170 0.10 -5.63 -12.68
CA PHE A 170 0.55 -4.73 -11.63
C PHE A 170 -0.63 -3.90 -11.14
N THR A 171 -0.93 -3.97 -9.84
CA THR A 171 -2.13 -3.32 -9.29
C THR A 171 -1.83 -2.34 -8.17
N ALA A 172 -2.71 -1.34 -8.05
CA ALA A 172 -2.77 -0.41 -6.95
C ALA A 172 -4.23 0.01 -6.72
N HIS A 173 -4.48 0.68 -5.58
CA HIS A 173 -5.79 1.24 -5.28
C HIS A 173 -6.17 2.29 -6.33
N SER A 174 -7.37 2.20 -6.90
CA SER A 174 -7.91 3.23 -7.78
C SER A 174 -8.07 4.57 -7.04
N LEU A 175 -7.97 5.67 -7.75
CA LEU A 175 -8.23 7.01 -7.23
C LEU A 175 -9.28 7.72 -8.08
N PRO A 176 -9.99 8.73 -7.53
CA PRO A 176 -10.92 9.55 -8.32
C PRO A 176 -10.22 10.19 -9.52
N GLN A 177 -10.82 10.07 -10.69
CA GLN A 177 -10.25 10.57 -11.97
C GLN A 177 -9.85 12.05 -11.88
N ARG A 178 -10.62 12.88 -11.17
CA ARG A 178 -10.32 14.32 -10.98
C ARG A 178 -8.96 14.60 -10.35
N ILE A 179 -8.41 13.66 -9.56
CA ILE A 179 -7.09 13.79 -8.95
C ILE A 179 -6.01 13.66 -10.03
N ILE A 180 -6.21 12.72 -10.93
CA ILE A 180 -5.28 12.49 -12.05
C ILE A 180 -5.37 13.62 -13.08
N ASP A 181 -6.57 14.09 -13.37
CA ASP A 181 -6.81 15.24 -14.27
C ASP A 181 -6.16 16.54 -13.73
N ALA A 182 -5.95 16.61 -12.42
CA ALA A 182 -5.21 17.71 -11.77
C ALA A 182 -3.67 17.55 -11.85
N GLY A 183 -3.16 16.51 -12.51
CA GLY A 183 -1.73 16.28 -12.72
C GLY A 183 -1.05 15.46 -11.62
N ASP A 184 -1.79 14.65 -10.86
CA ASP A 184 -1.21 13.79 -9.83
C ASP A 184 -0.34 12.70 -10.47
N PRO A 185 0.91 12.49 -10.01
CA PRO A 185 1.86 11.57 -10.64
C PRO A 185 1.62 10.09 -10.29
N TYR A 186 0.58 9.77 -9.55
CA TYR A 186 0.34 8.41 -9.03
C TYR A 186 0.36 7.30 -10.09
N PRO A 187 -0.36 7.43 -11.23
CA PRO A 187 -0.33 6.41 -12.27
C PRO A 187 1.06 6.25 -12.92
N ASP A 188 1.78 7.35 -13.09
CA ASP A 188 3.12 7.33 -13.68
C ASP A 188 4.12 6.63 -12.76
N GLN A 189 3.99 6.82 -11.45
CA GLN A 189 4.83 6.14 -10.47
C GLN A 189 4.53 4.64 -10.39
N LEU A 190 3.25 4.23 -10.47
CA LEU A 190 2.89 2.82 -10.59
C LEU A 190 3.47 2.20 -11.85
N ARG A 191 3.37 2.89 -12.98
CA ARG A 191 3.96 2.45 -14.26
C ARG A 191 5.49 2.35 -14.16
N ALA A 192 6.14 3.28 -13.47
CA ALA A 192 7.59 3.23 -13.26
C ALA A 192 8.01 1.99 -12.46
N THR A 193 7.30 1.64 -11.39
CA THR A 193 7.51 0.39 -10.65
C THR A 193 7.32 -0.82 -11.56
N ALA A 194 6.18 -0.91 -12.25
CA ALA A 194 5.86 -2.02 -13.15
C ALA A 194 6.94 -2.20 -14.24
N THR A 195 7.35 -1.10 -14.87
CA THR A 195 8.40 -1.11 -15.90
C THR A 195 9.77 -1.55 -15.33
N ALA A 196 10.14 -1.08 -14.14
CA ALA A 196 11.40 -1.46 -13.50
C ALA A 196 11.43 -2.96 -13.17
N VAL A 197 10.33 -3.50 -12.62
CA VAL A 197 10.18 -4.93 -12.33
C VAL A 197 10.16 -5.76 -13.63
N ALA A 198 9.33 -5.37 -14.60
CA ALA A 198 9.21 -6.07 -15.88
C ALA A 198 10.54 -6.13 -16.64
N SER A 199 11.33 -5.04 -16.61
CA SER A 199 12.64 -4.98 -17.23
C SER A 199 13.62 -6.01 -16.64
N ARG A 200 13.58 -6.25 -15.33
CA ARG A 200 14.41 -7.30 -14.68
C ARG A 200 14.03 -8.72 -15.06
N LEU A 201 12.79 -8.90 -15.49
CA LEU A 201 12.23 -10.19 -15.89
C LEU A 201 12.20 -10.40 -17.40
N GLY A 202 12.52 -9.38 -18.18
CA GLY A 202 12.41 -9.42 -19.64
C GLY A 202 10.98 -9.48 -20.15
N LEU A 203 10.01 -9.00 -19.37
CA LEU A 203 8.59 -8.98 -19.72
C LEU A 203 8.24 -7.76 -20.59
N ARG A 204 7.35 -7.94 -21.56
CA ARG A 204 6.91 -6.92 -22.52
C ARG A 204 5.53 -6.37 -22.14
N GLU A 205 5.41 -5.05 -22.11
CA GLU A 205 4.10 -4.40 -21.87
C GLU A 205 3.11 -4.75 -22.98
N GLY A 206 1.86 -4.99 -22.60
CA GLY A 206 0.80 -5.38 -23.53
C GLY A 206 0.76 -6.87 -23.83
N ASP A 207 1.92 -7.53 -23.94
CA ASP A 207 2.03 -8.96 -24.21
C ASP A 207 2.11 -9.81 -22.94
N ASP A 208 3.02 -9.44 -22.02
CA ASP A 208 3.32 -10.25 -20.83
C ASP A 208 2.79 -9.60 -19.55
N TRP A 209 2.62 -8.26 -19.54
CA TRP A 209 2.08 -7.54 -18.39
C TRP A 209 1.24 -6.32 -18.77
N SER A 210 0.42 -5.89 -17.84
CA SER A 210 -0.35 -4.64 -17.90
C SER A 210 -0.62 -4.08 -16.50
N ILE A 211 -1.17 -2.86 -16.42
CA ILE A 211 -1.66 -2.25 -15.19
C ILE A 211 -3.15 -2.49 -15.07
N ALA A 212 -3.62 -2.77 -13.86
CA ALA A 212 -5.02 -2.78 -13.49
C ALA A 212 -5.22 -2.05 -12.15
N TRP A 213 -6.41 -1.55 -11.91
CA TRP A 213 -6.76 -0.84 -10.69
C TRP A 213 -7.74 -1.66 -9.87
N GLN A 214 -7.75 -1.46 -8.56
CA GLN A 214 -8.65 -2.17 -7.65
C GLN A 214 -9.24 -1.25 -6.59
N SER A 215 -10.24 -1.76 -5.86
CA SER A 215 -10.77 -1.12 -4.65
C SER A 215 -11.33 0.28 -4.88
N ALA A 216 -11.86 0.59 -6.07
CA ALA A 216 -12.48 1.87 -6.38
C ALA A 216 -13.58 2.20 -5.37
N GLY A 217 -13.61 3.45 -4.89
CA GLY A 217 -14.62 3.89 -3.94
C GLY A 217 -16.03 3.93 -4.55
N ARG A 218 -17.03 3.70 -3.74
CA ARG A 218 -18.46 3.70 -4.15
C ARG A 218 -19.05 5.12 -4.17
N THR A 219 -18.37 6.03 -4.85
CA THR A 219 -18.84 7.38 -5.07
C THR A 219 -19.37 7.53 -6.50
N PRO A 220 -20.30 8.49 -6.77
CA PRO A 220 -20.80 8.69 -8.13
C PRO A 220 -19.78 9.24 -9.13
N GLU A 221 -18.62 9.72 -8.64
CA GLU A 221 -17.55 10.25 -9.49
C GLU A 221 -16.78 9.12 -10.20
N PRO A 222 -16.23 9.36 -11.40
CA PRO A 222 -15.39 8.39 -12.09
C PRO A 222 -14.08 8.15 -11.32
N TRP A 223 -13.60 6.90 -11.38
CA TRP A 223 -12.35 6.42 -10.82
C TRP A 223 -11.43 5.94 -11.93
N ILE A 224 -10.11 5.92 -11.70
CA ILE A 224 -9.16 5.42 -12.69
C ILE A 224 -9.40 3.91 -12.93
N GLY A 225 -9.37 3.54 -14.22
CA GLY A 225 -9.50 2.16 -14.68
C GLY A 225 -8.40 1.76 -15.67
N PRO A 226 -8.48 0.56 -16.23
CA PRO A 226 -9.54 -0.43 -16.03
C PRO A 226 -9.47 -1.09 -14.64
N ASP A 227 -10.65 -1.52 -14.14
CA ASP A 227 -10.73 -2.34 -12.93
C ASP A 227 -10.15 -3.73 -13.17
N ILE A 228 -9.56 -4.35 -12.13
CA ILE A 228 -8.92 -5.67 -12.25
C ILE A 228 -9.89 -6.76 -12.70
N LEU A 229 -11.16 -6.71 -12.30
CA LEU A 229 -12.15 -7.69 -12.71
C LEU A 229 -12.51 -7.53 -14.19
N GLU A 230 -12.55 -6.30 -14.71
CA GLU A 230 -12.73 -6.01 -16.13
C GLU A 230 -11.56 -6.55 -16.95
N VAL A 231 -10.31 -6.32 -16.48
CA VAL A 231 -9.10 -6.84 -17.14
C VAL A 231 -9.09 -8.37 -17.16
N ILE A 232 -9.51 -9.03 -16.08
CA ILE A 232 -9.63 -10.50 -16.05
C ILE A 232 -10.66 -10.99 -17.08
N ASP A 233 -11.80 -10.31 -17.21
CA ASP A 233 -12.82 -10.66 -18.21
C ASP A 233 -12.30 -10.49 -19.66
N GLU A 234 -11.57 -9.42 -19.93
CA GLU A 234 -10.93 -9.17 -21.24
C GLU A 234 -9.89 -10.25 -21.57
N LEU A 235 -9.05 -10.63 -20.61
CA LEU A 235 -8.04 -11.68 -20.78
C LEU A 235 -8.70 -13.05 -21.03
N ALA A 236 -9.78 -13.36 -20.33
CA ALA A 236 -10.54 -14.59 -20.53
C ALA A 236 -11.21 -14.68 -21.90
N ALA A 237 -11.52 -13.54 -22.54
CA ALA A 237 -12.09 -13.50 -23.90
C ALA A 237 -11.05 -13.87 -24.97
N THR A 238 -9.76 -13.99 -24.60
CA THR A 238 -8.66 -14.32 -25.53
C THR A 238 -7.90 -15.59 -25.08
N PRO A 239 -8.55 -16.77 -25.00
CA PRO A 239 -7.95 -17.97 -24.40
C PRO A 239 -6.73 -18.49 -25.14
N ASP A 240 -6.60 -18.18 -26.43
CA ASP A 240 -5.41 -18.54 -27.22
C ASP A 240 -4.14 -17.81 -26.79
N THR A 241 -4.27 -16.69 -26.06
CA THR A 241 -3.15 -15.84 -25.60
C THR A 241 -2.95 -15.84 -24.10
N THR A 242 -3.95 -16.20 -23.30
CA THR A 242 -3.90 -16.13 -21.83
C THR A 242 -4.48 -17.39 -21.21
N SER A 243 -3.74 -17.99 -20.28
CA SER A 243 -4.16 -19.18 -19.50
C SER A 243 -4.03 -18.99 -18.00
N GLY A 244 -3.57 -17.82 -17.55
CA GLY A 244 -3.46 -17.47 -16.14
C GLY A 244 -3.22 -15.99 -15.91
N VAL A 245 -3.48 -15.56 -14.70
CA VAL A 245 -3.27 -14.20 -14.20
C VAL A 245 -2.44 -14.27 -12.92
N LEU A 246 -1.31 -13.57 -12.91
CA LEU A 246 -0.51 -13.33 -11.72
C LEU A 246 -0.64 -11.86 -11.31
N VAL A 247 -1.24 -11.60 -10.16
CA VAL A 247 -1.40 -10.23 -9.66
C VAL A 247 -0.19 -9.82 -8.84
N CYS A 248 0.47 -8.73 -9.21
CA CYS A 248 1.48 -8.05 -8.42
C CYS A 248 0.87 -6.81 -7.77
N ALA A 249 0.45 -6.93 -6.51
CA ALA A 249 -0.23 -5.87 -5.77
C ALA A 249 0.78 -4.79 -5.28
N CYS A 250 1.61 -4.25 -6.18
CA CYS A 250 2.73 -3.37 -5.85
C CYS A 250 2.32 -1.99 -5.28
N GLY A 251 1.05 -1.61 -5.37
CA GLY A 251 0.52 -0.44 -4.68
C GLY A 251 0.31 -0.62 -3.18
N PHE A 252 0.41 -1.85 -2.70
CA PHE A 252 0.22 -2.21 -1.29
C PHE A 252 1.47 -2.88 -0.72
N VAL A 253 1.83 -2.51 0.50
CA VAL A 253 3.05 -3.00 1.14
C VAL A 253 2.82 -3.93 2.32
N ALA A 254 1.57 -4.19 2.67
CA ALA A 254 1.18 -5.14 3.70
C ALA A 254 -0.13 -5.84 3.33
N ASP A 255 -0.27 -7.11 3.71
CA ASP A 255 -1.53 -7.83 3.58
C ASP A 255 -2.60 -7.16 4.47
N HIS A 256 -3.74 -6.87 3.88
CA HIS A 256 -4.86 -6.21 4.53
C HIS A 256 -6.18 -6.53 3.81
N LEU A 257 -7.28 -5.95 4.28
CA LEU A 257 -8.62 -6.28 3.78
C LEU A 257 -8.74 -6.21 2.25
N GLU A 258 -8.25 -5.13 1.62
CA GLU A 258 -8.38 -4.93 0.16
C GLU A 258 -7.48 -5.87 -0.66
N VAL A 259 -6.39 -6.37 -0.09
CA VAL A 259 -5.56 -7.41 -0.72
C VAL A 259 -6.21 -8.78 -0.53
N LEU A 260 -6.59 -9.11 0.71
CA LEU A 260 -7.09 -10.45 1.05
C LEU A 260 -8.53 -10.68 0.53
N PHE A 261 -9.36 -9.64 0.47
CA PHE A 261 -10.72 -9.77 -0.03
C PHE A 261 -10.80 -9.52 -1.54
N ASP A 262 -10.34 -8.34 -2.02
CA ASP A 262 -10.54 -7.95 -3.41
C ASP A 262 -9.70 -8.83 -4.36
N LEU A 263 -8.50 -9.28 -3.94
CA LEU A 263 -7.63 -10.11 -4.77
C LEU A 263 -7.74 -11.60 -4.48
N ASP A 264 -7.60 -12.02 -3.21
CA ASP A 264 -7.54 -13.46 -2.88
C ASP A 264 -8.92 -14.12 -2.92
N ILE A 265 -10.02 -13.34 -2.83
CA ILE A 265 -11.39 -13.84 -2.91
C ILE A 265 -12.04 -13.42 -4.23
N GLU A 266 -12.26 -12.11 -4.48
CA GLU A 266 -13.05 -11.66 -5.62
C GLU A 266 -12.32 -11.86 -6.95
N ALA A 267 -11.07 -11.37 -7.10
CA ALA A 267 -10.33 -11.51 -8.34
C ALA A 267 -9.98 -12.97 -8.64
N ARG A 268 -9.59 -13.74 -7.61
CA ARG A 268 -9.37 -15.19 -7.75
C ARG A 268 -10.62 -15.90 -8.25
N HIS A 269 -11.77 -15.67 -7.59
CA HIS A 269 -13.03 -16.29 -8.01
C HIS A 269 -13.40 -15.89 -9.44
N ARG A 270 -13.20 -14.62 -9.82
CA ARG A 270 -13.45 -14.17 -11.19
C ARG A 270 -12.56 -14.92 -12.19
N ALA A 271 -11.27 -15.04 -11.95
CA ALA A 271 -10.34 -15.72 -12.84
C ALA A 271 -10.68 -17.21 -12.96
N GLU A 272 -10.88 -17.89 -11.84
CA GLU A 272 -11.22 -19.34 -11.79
C GLU A 272 -12.57 -19.62 -12.47
N SER A 273 -13.58 -18.73 -12.33
CA SER A 273 -14.86 -18.87 -13.02
C SER A 273 -14.76 -18.72 -14.54
N LYS A 274 -13.61 -18.26 -15.04
CA LYS A 274 -13.27 -18.08 -16.46
C LYS A 274 -12.19 -19.08 -16.93
N ASP A 275 -11.93 -20.11 -16.18
CA ASP A 275 -10.91 -21.13 -16.48
C ASP A 275 -9.47 -20.58 -16.59
N LEU A 276 -9.20 -19.42 -15.96
CA LEU A 276 -7.86 -18.85 -15.83
C LEU A 276 -7.22 -19.29 -14.49
N ALA A 277 -5.97 -19.77 -14.55
CA ALA A 277 -5.17 -19.96 -13.35
C ALA A 277 -4.92 -18.60 -12.66
N PHE A 278 -4.94 -18.57 -11.33
CA PHE A 278 -4.75 -17.34 -10.57
C PHE A 278 -3.73 -17.52 -9.45
N ASP A 279 -2.80 -16.57 -9.34
CA ASP A 279 -1.95 -16.41 -8.17
C ASP A 279 -1.65 -14.92 -7.93
N ARG A 280 -1.08 -14.60 -6.78
CA ARG A 280 -0.73 -13.24 -6.37
C ARG A 280 0.65 -13.22 -5.69
N THR A 281 1.45 -12.17 -5.95
CA THR A 281 2.68 -11.94 -5.19
C THR A 281 2.36 -11.66 -3.71
N THR A 282 3.29 -11.97 -2.83
CA THR A 282 3.25 -11.50 -1.43
C THR A 282 3.42 -9.99 -1.38
N CYS A 283 2.79 -9.33 -0.39
CA CYS A 283 3.16 -7.95 -0.05
C CYS A 283 4.53 -7.93 0.65
N VAL A 284 5.17 -6.76 0.64
CA VAL A 284 6.47 -6.56 1.32
C VAL A 284 6.40 -6.96 2.79
N ASN A 285 5.28 -6.67 3.45
CA ASN A 285 5.14 -6.86 4.89
C ASN A 285 6.38 -6.28 5.62
N SER A 286 7.04 -7.05 6.47
CA SER A 286 8.24 -6.61 7.18
C SER A 286 9.54 -7.15 6.55
N ASP A 287 9.60 -7.27 5.21
CA ASP A 287 10.83 -7.73 4.53
C ASP A 287 12.03 -6.87 4.94
N ARG A 288 13.07 -7.55 5.41
CA ARG A 288 14.23 -6.90 6.00
C ARG A 288 15.03 -6.09 4.99
N ASN A 289 15.15 -6.54 3.75
CA ASN A 289 15.95 -5.87 2.72
C ASN A 289 15.28 -4.56 2.30
N VAL A 290 13.95 -4.59 2.13
CA VAL A 290 13.17 -3.38 1.83
C VAL A 290 13.21 -2.40 3.00
N MET A 291 13.02 -2.87 4.25
CA MET A 291 13.10 -2.00 5.44
C MET A 291 14.51 -1.42 5.63
N HIS A 292 15.58 -2.16 5.31
CA HIS A 292 16.96 -1.66 5.31
C HIS A 292 17.16 -0.53 4.29
N ALA A 293 16.62 -0.68 3.07
CA ALA A 293 16.68 0.37 2.05
C ALA A 293 15.92 1.62 2.50
N LEU A 294 14.72 1.46 3.08
CA LEU A 294 13.96 2.58 3.64
C LEU A 294 14.69 3.26 4.81
N ALA A 295 15.39 2.49 5.66
CA ALA A 295 16.23 3.06 6.72
C ALA A 295 17.35 3.95 6.15
N LYS A 296 17.98 3.56 5.05
CA LYS A 296 18.98 4.40 4.34
C LYS A 296 18.34 5.68 3.83
N ARG A 297 17.16 5.61 3.22
CA ARG A 297 16.42 6.81 2.76
C ARG A 297 16.08 7.76 3.89
N VAL A 298 15.70 7.23 5.06
CA VAL A 298 15.48 8.05 6.27
C VAL A 298 16.75 8.78 6.67
N ILE A 299 17.91 8.10 6.65
CA ILE A 299 19.20 8.70 7.00
C ILE A 299 19.60 9.77 5.96
N GLU A 300 19.36 9.54 4.69
CA GLU A 300 19.65 10.48 3.60
C GLU A 300 18.78 11.74 3.66
N ALA A 301 17.51 11.60 4.07
CA ALA A 301 16.54 12.69 4.13
C ALA A 301 16.90 13.79 5.16
N VAL A 302 17.84 13.55 6.06
CA VAL A 302 18.27 14.50 7.12
C VAL A 302 19.74 14.93 6.99
N ARG A 303 20.40 14.56 5.91
CA ARG A 303 21.76 15.03 5.57
C ARG A 303 21.69 16.32 4.77
#